data_e8bd0b27f2d52fd1acec86b14f03952e
#
_entry.id   e8bd0b27f2d52fd1acec86b14f03952e
#
_cell.length_a   1.000
_cell.length_b   1.000
_cell.length_c   1.000
_cell.angle_alpha   90.00
_cell.angle_beta   90.00
_cell.angle_gamma   90.00
#
_symmetry.space_group_name_H-M   'P 1'
#
loop_
_entity.id
_entity.type
_entity.pdbx_description
1 polymer ?
#
loop_
_entity_poly.entity_id
_entity_poly.type
_entity_poly.pdbx_seq_one_letter_code
_entity_poly.pdbx_strand_id
1 'polypeptide(L)'
;MNIASKNIVTAILVLMLLAAGYSILAESFQKVPGISLSDLVRKINAGEVEKVVIRGDELEVQVKGGEIFVAKKELEASFSETLANYGVSKGALDKVSLDVQNPSGFFFWFSAILPFLLPVLLIVLFFWLAARQVQRANVQAFTFGQSRARVVEPDSKKERITFKDVAGAKEVKEELQEIVEFLRNPAKFLEIGARIPRGVLLMGAPGTGKTLLARAVAGEAGVPFFHISGSEFVEMFVGVGASRVRDLFKMAKRSGSAIVFMDEIDAVGRHRGAGLGGGHDEREQTLNQILVEMDGFEPHESVIVMAATNRPDILDPALLRPGRFDRRVTIDLPDRDDREAILKVHAQKKPLHSDVDLHVIAERTPGFSGADLANVMNEGAILAAREDRKALTQYDLIRSIEKVMLGPERRSHILNKKEKEITAYHEAGHALVASVLPYADPVHKVSIISRGRVAGYTLHLPFEDRRM
;
A
#
# COMPACT_ATOMS: atom_id res chain seq x y z
N MET A 1 13.99 3.31 -15.46
CA MET A 1 13.32 3.27 -16.79
C MET A 1 11.90 2.77 -16.55
N ASN A 2 10.91 3.66 -16.69
CA ASN A 2 9.50 3.38 -16.40
C ASN A 2 8.96 2.24 -17.29
N ILE A 3 8.03 1.43 -16.74
CA ILE A 3 7.37 0.31 -17.47
C ILE A 3 6.79 0.78 -18.82
N ALA A 4 6.30 2.01 -18.89
CA ALA A 4 5.81 2.64 -20.11
C ALA A 4 6.89 2.79 -21.19
N SER A 5 8.12 3.18 -20.84
CA SER A 5 9.23 3.32 -21.78
C SER A 5 9.73 1.97 -22.31
N LYS A 6 9.69 0.92 -21.49
CA LYS A 6 10.00 -0.45 -21.92
C LYS A 6 9.02 -0.95 -23.00
N ASN A 7 7.73 -0.70 -22.80
CA ASN A 7 6.70 -1.16 -23.75
C ASN A 7 6.76 -0.42 -25.08
N ILE A 8 7.10 0.87 -25.08
CA ILE A 8 7.30 1.65 -26.32
C ILE A 8 8.53 1.15 -27.06
N VAL A 9 9.64 0.93 -26.36
CA VAL A 9 10.88 0.38 -26.97
C VAL A 9 10.63 -1.02 -27.54
N THR A 10 9.89 -1.87 -26.83
CA THR A 10 9.53 -3.20 -27.31
C THR A 10 8.64 -3.14 -28.55
N ALA A 11 7.66 -2.24 -28.60
CA ALA A 11 6.81 -2.04 -29.77
C ALA A 11 7.61 -1.57 -31.00
N ILE A 12 8.53 -0.63 -30.83
CA ILE A 12 9.43 -0.16 -31.90
C ILE A 12 10.34 -1.31 -32.39
N LEU A 13 10.89 -2.11 -31.48
CA LEU A 13 11.73 -3.26 -31.84
C LEU A 13 10.95 -4.33 -32.63
N VAL A 14 9.72 -4.64 -32.23
CA VAL A 14 8.84 -5.56 -32.95
C VAL A 14 8.52 -5.03 -34.34
N LEU A 15 8.26 -3.73 -34.47
CA LEU A 15 7.97 -3.08 -35.75
C LEU A 15 9.20 -3.09 -36.71
N MET A 16 10.40 -2.85 -36.18
CA MET A 16 11.65 -2.99 -36.92
C MET A 16 11.92 -4.42 -37.33
N LEU A 17 11.65 -5.42 -36.47
CA LEU A 17 11.80 -6.83 -36.81
C LEU A 17 10.82 -7.27 -37.93
N LEU A 18 9.58 -6.81 -37.88
CA LEU A 18 8.58 -7.07 -38.93
C LEU A 18 8.96 -6.40 -40.24
N ALA A 19 9.46 -5.17 -40.24
CA ALA A 19 9.94 -4.47 -41.42
C ALA A 19 11.18 -5.15 -42.05
N ALA A 20 12.13 -5.58 -41.19
CA ALA A 20 13.30 -6.32 -41.65
C ALA A 20 12.93 -7.70 -42.21
N GLY A 21 12.00 -8.42 -41.58
CA GLY A 21 11.48 -9.70 -42.06
C GLY A 21 10.75 -9.55 -43.42
N TYR A 22 9.98 -8.48 -43.59
CA TYR A 22 9.32 -8.16 -44.86
C TYR A 22 10.35 -7.86 -45.94
N SER A 23 11.39 -7.08 -45.64
CA SER A 23 12.46 -6.75 -46.63
C SER A 23 13.20 -8.02 -47.10
N ILE A 24 13.55 -8.94 -46.18
CA ILE A 24 14.21 -10.20 -46.54
C ILE A 24 13.31 -11.12 -47.36
N LEU A 25 12.03 -11.21 -47.04
CA LEU A 25 11.05 -11.98 -47.79
C LEU A 25 10.83 -11.38 -49.20
N ALA A 26 10.72 -10.05 -49.31
CA ALA A 26 10.57 -9.38 -50.61
C ALA A 26 11.76 -9.59 -51.53
N GLU A 27 12.97 -9.67 -51.01
CA GLU A 27 14.19 -9.91 -51.79
C GLU A 27 14.33 -11.38 -52.24
N SER A 28 13.73 -12.33 -51.50
CA SER A 28 13.78 -13.77 -51.83
C SER A 28 12.89 -14.17 -53.00
N PHE A 29 11.90 -13.36 -53.37
CA PHE A 29 10.96 -13.67 -54.46
C PHE A 29 11.43 -13.22 -55.86
N GLN A 30 12.61 -12.63 -56.04
CA GLN A 30 13.11 -12.15 -57.34
C GLN A 30 14.50 -12.67 -57.67
N LYS A 31 14.60 -13.88 -58.18
CA LYS A 31 15.81 -14.31 -58.93
C LYS A 31 15.43 -15.16 -60.16
N VAL A 32 14.66 -14.59 -61.10
CA VAL A 32 14.70 -15.08 -62.46
C VAL A 32 15.79 -14.29 -63.18
N PRO A 33 16.75 -14.93 -63.86
CA PRO A 33 17.83 -14.19 -64.53
C PRO A 33 17.27 -13.27 -65.61
N GLY A 34 17.64 -11.96 -65.46
CA GLY A 34 17.22 -10.94 -66.43
C GLY A 34 18.09 -10.97 -67.70
N ILE A 35 17.49 -10.85 -68.89
CA ILE A 35 18.21 -10.68 -70.16
C ILE A 35 17.93 -9.30 -70.72
N SER A 36 18.88 -8.76 -71.51
CA SER A 36 18.68 -7.51 -72.22
C SER A 36 17.73 -7.67 -73.43
N LEU A 37 17.00 -6.58 -73.76
CA LEU A 37 16.18 -6.62 -74.99
C LEU A 37 16.97 -7.01 -76.23
N SER A 38 18.24 -6.58 -76.36
CA SER A 38 19.13 -6.93 -77.48
C SER A 38 19.46 -8.42 -77.55
N ASP A 39 19.61 -9.06 -76.38
CA ASP A 39 19.86 -10.51 -76.26
C ASP A 39 18.57 -11.30 -76.57
N LEU A 40 17.40 -10.78 -76.11
CA LEU A 40 16.11 -11.34 -76.48
C LEU A 40 15.90 -11.33 -78.03
N VAL A 41 16.19 -10.21 -78.67
CA VAL A 41 16.09 -10.08 -80.16
C VAL A 41 17.01 -11.08 -80.86
N ARG A 42 18.24 -11.27 -80.37
CA ARG A 42 19.18 -12.26 -80.88
C ARG A 42 18.62 -13.70 -80.78
N LYS A 43 18.06 -14.04 -79.60
CA LYS A 43 17.48 -15.36 -79.31
C LYS A 43 16.21 -15.62 -80.18
N ILE A 44 15.39 -14.59 -80.37
CA ILE A 44 14.20 -14.68 -81.25
C ILE A 44 14.64 -14.93 -82.69
N ASN A 45 15.63 -14.18 -83.23
CA ASN A 45 16.14 -14.35 -84.61
C ASN A 45 16.86 -15.71 -84.78
N ALA A 46 17.49 -16.25 -83.73
CA ALA A 46 18.07 -17.59 -83.71
C ALA A 46 17.02 -18.71 -83.68
N GLY A 47 15.78 -18.41 -83.40
CA GLY A 47 14.68 -19.36 -83.24
C GLY A 47 14.71 -20.19 -81.94
N GLU A 48 15.39 -19.67 -80.93
CA GLU A 48 15.55 -20.31 -79.65
C GLU A 48 14.37 -20.07 -78.69
N VAL A 49 13.55 -19.01 -78.95
CA VAL A 49 12.41 -18.63 -78.11
C VAL A 49 11.18 -19.39 -78.49
N GLU A 50 10.50 -20.00 -77.56
CA GLU A 50 9.27 -20.77 -77.81
C GLU A 50 8.01 -19.94 -77.46
N LYS A 51 8.03 -19.25 -76.31
CA LYS A 51 6.90 -18.47 -75.85
C LYS A 51 7.36 -17.19 -75.12
N VAL A 52 6.64 -16.09 -75.38
CA VAL A 52 6.81 -14.85 -74.62
C VAL A 52 5.47 -14.47 -73.95
N VAL A 53 5.47 -14.39 -72.63
CA VAL A 53 4.31 -13.92 -71.86
C VAL A 53 4.54 -12.47 -71.47
N ILE A 54 3.66 -11.58 -71.92
CA ILE A 54 3.73 -10.16 -71.64
C ILE A 54 2.85 -9.83 -70.47
N ARG A 55 3.48 -9.36 -69.33
CA ARG A 55 2.80 -8.90 -68.11
C ARG A 55 3.13 -7.43 -67.86
N GLY A 56 2.36 -6.53 -68.38
CA GLY A 56 2.64 -5.11 -68.26
C GLY A 56 3.93 -4.70 -69.02
N ASP A 57 4.97 -4.29 -68.25
CA ASP A 57 6.31 -3.94 -68.77
C ASP A 57 7.31 -5.11 -68.66
N GLU A 58 6.96 -6.22 -68.02
CA GLU A 58 7.80 -7.41 -67.95
C GLU A 58 7.44 -8.45 -69.00
N LEU A 59 8.48 -9.00 -69.58
CA LEU A 59 8.42 -10.03 -70.60
C LEU A 59 9.02 -11.32 -70.01
N GLU A 60 8.21 -12.31 -69.76
CA GLU A 60 8.67 -13.63 -69.40
C GLU A 60 8.91 -14.47 -70.63
N VAL A 61 10.18 -14.78 -70.91
CA VAL A 61 10.66 -15.42 -72.12
C VAL A 61 11.03 -16.86 -71.81
N GLN A 62 10.35 -17.78 -72.45
CA GLN A 62 10.63 -19.22 -72.39
C GLN A 62 11.41 -19.66 -73.62
N VAL A 63 12.62 -20.18 -73.39
CA VAL A 63 13.51 -20.70 -74.45
C VAL A 63 13.30 -22.21 -74.59
N LYS A 64 13.56 -22.76 -75.83
CA LYS A 64 13.46 -24.18 -76.17
C LYS A 64 14.38 -25.13 -75.35
N GLY A 65 14.73 -24.86 -74.18
CA GLY A 65 15.45 -25.65 -73.22
C GLY A 65 14.80 -25.67 -71.89
N GLY A 66 13.61 -25.02 -71.74
CA GLY A 66 12.86 -24.91 -70.45
C GLY A 66 13.36 -23.81 -69.53
N GLU A 67 14.36 -23.03 -69.88
CA GLU A 67 14.84 -21.90 -69.16
C GLU A 67 13.91 -20.70 -69.33
N ILE A 68 13.62 -19.99 -68.22
CA ILE A 68 12.77 -18.80 -68.15
C ILE A 68 13.65 -17.59 -67.85
N PHE A 69 13.55 -16.56 -68.69
CA PHE A 69 14.23 -15.29 -68.50
C PHE A 69 13.23 -14.15 -68.42
N VAL A 70 13.57 -13.11 -67.74
CA VAL A 70 12.74 -11.90 -67.67
C VAL A 70 13.47 -10.76 -68.36
N ALA A 71 12.79 -10.14 -69.34
CA ALA A 71 13.23 -8.92 -69.99
C ALA A 71 12.22 -7.78 -69.72
N LYS A 72 12.67 -6.54 -69.74
CA LYS A 72 11.78 -5.38 -69.62
C LYS A 72 11.62 -4.69 -70.97
N LYS A 73 10.39 -4.39 -71.33
CA LYS A 73 10.11 -3.54 -72.52
C LYS A 73 10.02 -2.06 -72.17
N GLU A 74 10.11 -1.17 -73.10
CA GLU A 74 9.83 0.25 -72.98
C GLU A 74 8.34 0.47 -72.61
N LEU A 75 8.03 1.37 -71.67
CA LEU A 75 6.71 1.55 -71.14
C LEU A 75 5.61 1.97 -72.14
N GLU A 76 5.96 2.71 -73.17
CA GLU A 76 5.00 3.33 -74.12
C GLU A 76 4.90 2.64 -75.44
N ALA A 77 5.78 1.69 -75.75
CA ALA A 77 5.76 1.01 -77.09
C ALA A 77 5.07 -0.36 -77.04
N SER A 78 4.35 -0.74 -78.10
CA SER A 78 3.84 -2.10 -78.20
C SER A 78 5.01 -3.09 -78.36
N PHE A 79 4.89 -4.29 -77.81
CA PHE A 79 5.97 -5.28 -77.89
C PHE A 79 6.37 -5.60 -79.32
N SER A 80 5.39 -5.71 -80.22
CA SER A 80 5.59 -5.94 -81.63
C SER A 80 6.35 -4.80 -82.32
N GLU A 81 6.08 -3.55 -81.95
CA GLU A 81 6.74 -2.37 -82.50
C GLU A 81 8.17 -2.25 -81.97
N THR A 82 8.37 -2.55 -80.68
CA THR A 82 9.71 -2.63 -80.08
C THR A 82 10.58 -3.67 -80.83
N LEU A 83 10.06 -4.88 -81.05
CA LEU A 83 10.82 -5.92 -81.72
C LEU A 83 11.10 -5.56 -83.26
N ALA A 84 10.17 -4.92 -83.90
CA ALA A 84 10.37 -4.44 -85.29
C ALA A 84 11.49 -3.38 -85.33
N ASN A 85 11.49 -2.41 -84.42
CA ASN A 85 12.53 -1.37 -84.33
C ASN A 85 13.92 -1.94 -84.00
N TYR A 86 14.01 -3.06 -83.29
CA TYR A 86 15.25 -3.76 -83.00
C TYR A 86 15.68 -4.79 -84.08
N GLY A 87 14.96 -4.88 -85.19
CA GLY A 87 15.35 -5.64 -86.39
C GLY A 87 14.97 -7.13 -86.32
N VAL A 88 13.88 -7.49 -85.63
CA VAL A 88 13.33 -8.85 -85.73
C VAL A 88 12.56 -9.05 -86.97
N SER A 89 12.87 -10.08 -87.78
CA SER A 89 12.16 -10.38 -89.03
C SER A 89 10.75 -10.92 -88.76
N LYS A 90 9.75 -10.55 -89.58
CA LYS A 90 8.36 -11.03 -89.49
C LYS A 90 8.27 -12.55 -89.40
N GLY A 91 9.09 -13.27 -90.19
CA GLY A 91 9.11 -14.74 -90.17
C GLY A 91 9.71 -15.37 -88.93
N ALA A 92 10.48 -14.63 -88.12
CA ALA A 92 10.96 -15.09 -86.81
C ALA A 92 9.90 -14.87 -85.73
N LEU A 93 9.09 -13.81 -85.87
CA LEU A 93 8.01 -13.47 -84.92
C LEU A 93 6.84 -14.47 -85.06
N ASP A 94 6.53 -14.94 -86.24
CA ASP A 94 5.45 -15.91 -86.45
C ASP A 94 5.70 -17.28 -85.81
N LYS A 95 6.93 -17.54 -85.40
CA LYS A 95 7.32 -18.80 -84.78
C LYS A 95 7.29 -18.73 -83.20
N VAL A 96 7.07 -17.55 -82.64
CA VAL A 96 7.03 -17.33 -81.19
C VAL A 96 5.58 -17.18 -80.76
N SER A 97 5.16 -17.96 -79.79
CA SER A 97 3.84 -17.80 -79.19
C SER A 97 3.81 -16.59 -78.28
N LEU A 98 2.99 -15.59 -78.61
CA LEU A 98 2.80 -14.39 -77.81
C LEU A 98 1.53 -14.51 -76.97
N ASP A 99 1.66 -14.41 -75.66
CA ASP A 99 0.56 -14.47 -74.71
C ASP A 99 0.55 -13.17 -73.87
N VAL A 100 -0.53 -12.41 -73.92
CA VAL A 100 -0.68 -11.15 -73.24
C VAL A 100 -1.56 -11.40 -72.01
N GLN A 101 -0.96 -11.34 -70.82
CA GLN A 101 -1.68 -11.51 -69.55
C GLN A 101 -1.79 -10.19 -68.81
N ASN A 102 -3.03 -9.74 -68.60
CA ASN A 102 -3.24 -8.60 -67.73
C ASN A 102 -3.03 -9.04 -66.25
N PRO A 103 -2.26 -8.26 -65.45
CA PRO A 103 -2.13 -8.52 -64.05
C PRO A 103 -3.50 -8.37 -63.38
N SER A 104 -4.16 -9.48 -63.11
CA SER A 104 -5.46 -9.54 -62.46
C SER A 104 -5.48 -10.70 -61.48
N GLY A 105 -6.11 -10.49 -60.31
CA GLY A 105 -6.26 -11.52 -59.31
C GLY A 105 -6.14 -10.97 -57.89
N PHE A 106 -6.55 -11.76 -56.91
CA PHE A 106 -6.52 -11.39 -55.50
C PHE A 106 -5.12 -10.92 -55.04
N PHE A 107 -4.07 -11.62 -55.46
CA PHE A 107 -2.69 -11.28 -55.08
C PHE A 107 -2.20 -9.94 -55.64
N PHE A 108 -2.65 -9.55 -56.83
CA PHE A 108 -2.31 -8.26 -57.42
C PHE A 108 -2.93 -7.12 -56.63
N TRP A 109 -4.22 -7.19 -56.32
CA TRP A 109 -4.90 -6.19 -55.49
C TRP A 109 -4.38 -6.17 -54.08
N PHE A 110 -4.07 -7.33 -53.51
CA PHE A 110 -3.50 -7.43 -52.16
C PHE A 110 -2.12 -6.77 -52.08
N SER A 111 -1.23 -7.01 -53.07
CA SER A 111 0.11 -6.38 -53.09
C SER A 111 0.04 -4.88 -53.36
N ALA A 112 -0.95 -4.40 -54.11
CA ALA A 112 -1.14 -2.98 -54.38
C ALA A 112 -1.72 -2.20 -53.18
N ILE A 113 -2.62 -2.82 -52.37
CA ILE A 113 -3.33 -2.19 -51.27
C ILE A 113 -2.57 -2.34 -49.95
N LEU A 114 -1.87 -3.46 -49.73
CA LEU A 114 -1.18 -3.79 -48.47
C LEU A 114 -0.20 -2.71 -47.99
N PRO A 115 0.64 -2.08 -48.83
CA PRO A 115 1.57 -1.02 -48.41
C PRO A 115 0.87 0.21 -47.83
N PHE A 116 -0.38 0.48 -48.24
CA PHE A 116 -1.17 1.60 -47.72
C PHE A 116 -2.01 1.21 -46.50
N LEU A 117 -2.53 0.00 -46.50
CA LEU A 117 -3.43 -0.49 -45.43
C LEU A 117 -2.66 -0.88 -44.18
N LEU A 118 -1.45 -1.43 -44.30
CA LEU A 118 -0.61 -1.84 -43.17
C LEU A 118 -0.22 -0.69 -42.25
N PRO A 119 0.29 0.46 -42.72
CA PRO A 119 0.59 1.62 -41.88
C PRO A 119 -0.65 2.16 -41.15
N VAL A 120 -1.80 2.23 -41.84
CA VAL A 120 -3.06 2.69 -41.25
C VAL A 120 -3.48 1.76 -40.08
N LEU A 121 -3.40 0.45 -40.32
CA LEU A 121 -3.75 -0.55 -39.32
C LEU A 121 -2.81 -0.49 -38.11
N LEU A 122 -1.52 -0.25 -38.31
CA LEU A 122 -0.53 -0.07 -37.26
C LEU A 122 -0.80 1.23 -36.48
N ILE A 123 -1.18 2.32 -37.13
CA ILE A 123 -1.55 3.57 -36.46
C ILE A 123 -2.80 3.36 -35.59
N VAL A 124 -3.84 2.73 -36.13
CA VAL A 124 -5.07 2.41 -35.36
C VAL A 124 -4.76 1.51 -34.16
N LEU A 125 -3.94 0.47 -34.38
CA LEU A 125 -3.49 -0.42 -33.28
C LEU A 125 -2.70 0.35 -32.21
N PHE A 126 -1.80 1.24 -32.65
CA PHE A 126 -1.04 2.09 -31.72
C PHE A 126 -1.95 2.98 -30.88
N PHE A 127 -2.90 3.70 -31.51
CA PHE A 127 -3.84 4.53 -30.78
C PHE A 127 -4.77 3.73 -29.87
N TRP A 128 -5.19 2.53 -30.30
CA TRP A 128 -5.99 1.62 -29.45
C TRP A 128 -5.21 1.15 -28.21
N LEU A 129 -3.95 0.75 -28.39
CA LEU A 129 -3.07 0.36 -27.27
C LEU A 129 -2.78 1.56 -26.35
N ALA A 130 -2.50 2.73 -26.90
CA ALA A 130 -2.28 3.96 -26.14
C ALA A 130 -3.53 4.37 -25.34
N ALA A 131 -4.71 4.35 -25.95
CA ALA A 131 -5.98 4.64 -25.28
C ALA A 131 -6.25 3.66 -24.14
N ARG A 132 -5.98 2.36 -24.34
CA ARG A 132 -6.11 1.34 -23.29
C ARG A 132 -5.13 1.55 -22.13
N GLN A 133 -3.93 2.06 -22.41
CA GLN A 133 -2.92 2.37 -21.39
C GLN A 133 -3.27 3.64 -20.60
N VAL A 134 -3.78 4.67 -21.28
CA VAL A 134 -4.27 5.91 -20.66
C VAL A 134 -5.48 5.65 -19.76
N GLN A 135 -6.40 4.79 -20.16
CA GLN A 135 -7.53 4.39 -19.31
C GLN A 135 -7.05 3.71 -18.01
N ARG A 136 -6.03 2.85 -18.04
CA ARG A 136 -5.45 2.21 -16.86
C ARG A 136 -4.70 3.21 -15.96
N ALA A 137 -4.01 4.19 -16.53
CA ALA A 137 -3.32 5.23 -15.78
C ALA A 137 -4.30 6.21 -15.11
N ASN A 138 -5.39 6.58 -15.78
CA ASN A 138 -6.43 7.44 -15.22
C ASN A 138 -7.16 6.77 -14.05
N VAL A 139 -7.45 5.47 -14.11
CA VAL A 139 -8.06 4.74 -12.99
C VAL A 139 -7.15 4.79 -11.75
N GLN A 140 -5.83 4.68 -11.89
CA GLN A 140 -4.90 4.84 -10.77
C GLN A 140 -4.83 6.27 -10.24
N ALA A 141 -4.90 7.29 -11.09
CA ALA A 141 -4.91 8.70 -10.66
C ALA A 141 -6.20 9.05 -9.89
N PHE A 142 -7.36 8.51 -10.28
CA PHE A 142 -8.63 8.70 -9.58
C PHE A 142 -8.74 7.89 -8.27
N THR A 143 -7.93 6.84 -8.07
CA THR A 143 -7.89 6.07 -6.81
C THR A 143 -7.03 6.70 -5.72
N PHE A 144 -6.23 7.73 -5.99
CA PHE A 144 -5.44 8.44 -4.96
C PHE A 144 -6.28 9.08 -3.85
N GLY A 145 -7.54 9.41 -4.12
CA GLY A 145 -8.48 9.98 -3.13
C GLY A 145 -9.31 8.96 -2.36
N GLN A 146 -9.24 7.66 -2.70
CA GLN A 146 -10.04 6.65 -1.99
C GLN A 146 -9.44 6.34 -0.63
N SER A 147 -10.29 6.25 0.38
CA SER A 147 -9.89 5.87 1.73
C SER A 147 -9.28 4.46 1.73
N ARG A 148 -8.09 4.33 2.32
CA ARG A 148 -7.46 3.04 2.64
C ARG A 148 -7.91 2.53 4.02
N ALA A 149 -9.06 2.97 4.50
CA ALA A 149 -9.58 2.54 5.79
C ALA A 149 -9.59 1.00 5.87
N ARG A 150 -9.02 0.47 6.94
CA ARG A 150 -9.10 -0.96 7.22
C ARG A 150 -10.48 -1.27 7.76
N VAL A 151 -11.25 -2.01 6.99
CA VAL A 151 -12.55 -2.51 7.42
C VAL A 151 -12.34 -3.85 8.11
N VAL A 152 -12.75 -3.93 9.37
CA VAL A 152 -12.83 -5.21 10.10
C VAL A 152 -14.31 -5.59 10.13
N GLU A 153 -14.68 -6.52 9.26
CA GLU A 153 -16.05 -7.06 9.21
C GLU A 153 -16.33 -7.98 10.41
N PRO A 154 -17.53 -7.95 10.96
CA PRO A 154 -17.91 -8.77 12.12
C PRO A 154 -17.97 -10.28 11.86
N ASP A 155 -17.93 -10.71 10.60
CA ASP A 155 -18.15 -12.10 10.20
C ASP A 155 -16.98 -13.06 10.48
N SER A 156 -15.77 -12.56 10.72
CA SER A 156 -14.67 -13.42 11.13
C SER A 156 -14.75 -13.74 12.62
N LYS A 157 -15.56 -14.74 12.99
CA LYS A 157 -15.69 -15.23 14.40
C LYS A 157 -14.35 -15.57 15.07
N LYS A 158 -13.26 -15.72 14.32
CA LYS A 158 -11.92 -16.07 14.84
C LYS A 158 -11.09 -14.88 15.34
N GLU A 159 -11.45 -13.62 15.00
CA GLU A 159 -10.67 -12.43 15.35
C GLU A 159 -11.48 -11.35 16.09
N ARG A 160 -12.67 -11.69 16.55
CA ARG A 160 -13.54 -10.74 17.23
C ARG A 160 -13.05 -10.45 18.64
N ILE A 161 -12.49 -9.27 18.82
CA ILE A 161 -12.06 -8.76 20.13
C ILE A 161 -13.29 -8.23 20.87
N THR A 162 -13.48 -8.63 22.12
CA THR A 162 -14.57 -8.22 23.01
C THR A 162 -14.03 -7.65 24.32
N PHE A 163 -14.89 -7.18 25.22
CA PHE A 163 -14.47 -6.71 26.55
C PHE A 163 -13.81 -7.81 27.40
N LYS A 164 -14.00 -9.08 27.06
CA LYS A 164 -13.31 -10.20 27.73
C LYS A 164 -11.81 -10.25 27.42
N ASP A 165 -11.44 -9.75 26.25
CA ASP A 165 -10.05 -9.72 25.78
C ASP A 165 -9.29 -8.48 26.31
N VAL A 166 -10.00 -7.53 26.92
CA VAL A 166 -9.44 -6.35 27.57
C VAL A 166 -9.38 -6.60 29.07
N ALA A 167 -8.19 -6.68 29.62
CA ALA A 167 -8.01 -6.78 31.07
C ALA A 167 -8.08 -5.38 31.72
N GLY A 168 -8.58 -5.30 32.97
CA GLY A 168 -8.65 -4.04 33.70
C GLY A 168 -9.68 -3.03 33.18
N ALA A 169 -9.49 -1.75 33.51
CA ALA A 169 -10.27 -0.60 33.09
C ALA A 169 -11.79 -0.78 33.26
N LYS A 170 -12.23 -1.18 34.46
CA LYS A 170 -13.63 -1.54 34.74
C LYS A 170 -14.58 -0.37 34.49
N GLU A 171 -14.28 0.80 35.06
CA GLU A 171 -15.09 2.00 34.92
C GLU A 171 -15.22 2.46 33.47
N VAL A 172 -14.11 2.39 32.71
CA VAL A 172 -14.10 2.71 31.29
C VAL A 172 -14.98 1.74 30.48
N LYS A 173 -14.94 0.45 30.83
CA LYS A 173 -15.81 -0.55 30.18
C LYS A 173 -17.28 -0.32 30.49
N GLU A 174 -17.63 0.03 31.72
CA GLU A 174 -19.00 0.34 32.13
C GLU A 174 -19.51 1.55 31.34
N GLU A 175 -18.71 2.60 31.20
CA GLU A 175 -19.06 3.79 30.42
C GLU A 175 -19.22 3.47 28.92
N LEU A 176 -18.35 2.62 28.37
CA LEU A 176 -18.44 2.19 26.97
C LEU A 176 -19.53 1.15 26.72
N GLN A 177 -20.00 0.44 27.77
CA GLN A 177 -21.10 -0.51 27.67
C GLN A 177 -22.41 0.18 27.25
N GLU A 178 -22.65 1.41 27.65
CA GLU A 178 -23.79 2.21 27.18
C GLU A 178 -23.77 2.39 25.67
N ILE A 179 -22.58 2.60 25.09
CA ILE A 179 -22.39 2.72 23.64
C ILE A 179 -22.73 1.41 22.93
N VAL A 180 -22.28 0.26 23.51
CA VAL A 180 -22.59 -1.06 23.00
C VAL A 180 -24.10 -1.33 23.02
N GLU A 181 -24.76 -1.03 24.13
CA GLU A 181 -26.21 -1.21 24.25
C GLU A 181 -26.98 -0.38 23.24
N PHE A 182 -26.56 0.87 23.04
CA PHE A 182 -27.15 1.72 22.02
C PHE A 182 -26.98 1.14 20.61
N LEU A 183 -25.78 0.72 20.21
CA LEU A 183 -25.54 0.15 18.89
C LEU A 183 -26.32 -1.16 18.66
N ARG A 184 -26.60 -1.94 19.72
CA ARG A 184 -27.41 -3.17 19.66
C ARG A 184 -28.91 -2.89 19.57
N ASN A 185 -29.40 -1.91 20.32
CA ASN A 185 -30.83 -1.64 20.49
C ASN A 185 -31.13 -0.13 20.45
N PRO A 186 -30.95 0.56 19.31
CA PRO A 186 -31.12 2.00 19.23
C PRO A 186 -32.57 2.45 19.51
N ALA A 187 -33.58 1.63 19.14
CA ALA A 187 -35.00 1.93 19.35
C ALA A 187 -35.34 2.21 20.81
N LYS A 188 -34.80 1.42 21.76
CA LYS A 188 -35.02 1.58 23.19
C LYS A 188 -34.65 3.00 23.73
N PHE A 189 -33.61 3.58 23.18
CA PHE A 189 -33.14 4.90 23.60
C PHE A 189 -33.93 6.01 22.91
N LEU A 190 -34.28 5.83 21.63
CA LEU A 190 -35.05 6.79 20.85
C LEU A 190 -36.50 6.93 21.36
N GLU A 191 -37.13 5.85 21.79
CA GLU A 191 -38.49 5.85 22.36
C GLU A 191 -38.63 6.70 23.64
N ILE A 192 -37.57 6.78 24.44
CA ILE A 192 -37.52 7.59 25.67
C ILE A 192 -37.08 9.03 25.36
N GLY A 193 -36.68 9.33 24.11
CA GLY A 193 -36.19 10.65 23.70
C GLY A 193 -34.71 10.90 24.07
N ALA A 194 -33.97 9.86 24.41
CA ALA A 194 -32.54 9.99 24.70
C ALA A 194 -31.76 10.40 23.44
N ARG A 195 -30.86 11.34 23.60
CA ARG A 195 -29.92 11.74 22.53
C ARG A 195 -28.68 10.89 22.62
N ILE A 196 -28.33 10.28 21.51
CA ILE A 196 -27.19 9.41 21.37
C ILE A 196 -25.93 10.25 21.21
N PRO A 197 -24.82 9.93 21.92
CA PRO A 197 -23.54 10.57 21.66
C PRO A 197 -23.08 10.25 20.24
N ARG A 198 -22.84 11.27 19.45
CA ARG A 198 -22.33 11.10 18.06
C ARG A 198 -20.85 10.75 18.04
N GLY A 199 -20.11 11.21 19.05
CA GLY A 199 -18.69 10.98 19.14
C GLY A 199 -18.20 10.72 20.56
N VAL A 200 -17.23 9.81 20.65
CA VAL A 200 -16.53 9.42 21.88
C VAL A 200 -15.04 9.68 21.69
N LEU A 201 -14.47 10.49 22.57
CA LEU A 201 -13.03 10.76 22.59
C LEU A 201 -12.37 9.93 23.69
N LEU A 202 -11.48 9.01 23.30
CA LEU A 202 -10.64 8.23 24.20
C LEU A 202 -9.34 8.99 24.46
N MET A 203 -9.09 9.37 25.71
CA MET A 203 -7.91 10.14 26.11
C MET A 203 -7.08 9.32 27.09
N GLY A 204 -5.76 9.47 27.05
CA GLY A 204 -4.86 8.81 28.00
C GLY A 204 -3.44 8.66 27.47
N ALA A 205 -2.55 8.18 28.34
CA ALA A 205 -1.16 7.95 28.00
C ALA A 205 -1.00 6.94 26.84
N PRO A 206 0.11 6.98 26.08
CA PRO A 206 0.38 5.97 25.07
C PRO A 206 0.45 4.57 25.70
N GLY A 207 -0.02 3.55 24.97
CA GLY A 207 0.03 2.17 25.44
C GLY A 207 -1.06 1.75 26.43
N THR A 208 -2.02 2.62 26.78
CA THR A 208 -3.13 2.30 27.71
C THR A 208 -4.25 1.46 27.10
N GLY A 209 -4.18 1.15 25.78
CA GLY A 209 -5.14 0.26 25.15
C GLY A 209 -6.34 0.95 24.46
N LYS A 210 -6.25 2.26 24.15
CA LYS A 210 -7.34 3.03 23.48
C LYS A 210 -7.88 2.36 22.21
N THR A 211 -7.01 1.98 21.31
CA THR A 211 -7.38 1.29 20.06
C THR A 211 -7.97 -0.09 20.31
N LEU A 212 -7.45 -0.81 21.34
CA LEU A 212 -7.96 -2.12 21.73
C LEU A 212 -9.39 -2.01 22.28
N LEU A 213 -9.65 -1.01 23.14
CA LEU A 213 -10.98 -0.73 23.69
C LEU A 213 -11.98 -0.37 22.59
N ALA A 214 -11.62 0.49 21.64
CA ALA A 214 -12.49 0.84 20.52
C ALA A 214 -12.87 -0.40 19.67
N ARG A 215 -11.90 -1.29 19.42
CA ARG A 215 -12.16 -2.56 18.75
C ARG A 215 -13.06 -3.49 19.59
N ALA A 216 -12.87 -3.49 20.90
CA ALA A 216 -13.68 -4.30 21.79
C ALA A 216 -15.15 -3.81 21.83
N VAL A 217 -15.39 -2.50 21.80
CA VAL A 217 -16.75 -1.93 21.66
C VAL A 217 -17.42 -2.41 20.38
N ALA A 218 -16.73 -2.32 19.23
CA ALA A 218 -17.27 -2.78 17.96
C ALA A 218 -17.55 -4.29 17.96
N GLY A 219 -16.59 -5.05 18.47
CA GLY A 219 -16.74 -6.50 18.63
C GLY A 219 -17.88 -6.86 19.58
N GLU A 220 -18.02 -6.21 20.72
CA GLU A 220 -19.11 -6.45 21.67
C GLU A 220 -20.47 -6.07 21.06
N ALA A 221 -20.55 -4.94 20.36
CA ALA A 221 -21.77 -4.49 19.68
C ALA A 221 -22.10 -5.35 18.43
N GLY A 222 -21.13 -5.97 17.80
CA GLY A 222 -21.32 -6.76 16.58
C GLY A 222 -21.48 -5.93 15.32
N VAL A 223 -20.85 -4.76 15.28
CA VAL A 223 -20.93 -3.83 14.15
C VAL A 223 -19.58 -3.72 13.43
N PRO A 224 -19.59 -3.32 12.14
CA PRO A 224 -18.37 -3.05 11.38
C PRO A 224 -17.49 -1.98 12.05
N PHE A 225 -16.18 -2.20 12.01
CA PHE A 225 -15.18 -1.29 12.56
C PHE A 225 -14.32 -0.72 11.43
N PHE A 226 -14.47 0.58 11.17
CA PHE A 226 -13.69 1.33 10.19
C PHE A 226 -12.56 2.05 10.90
N HIS A 227 -11.33 1.66 10.65
CA HIS A 227 -10.15 2.22 11.32
C HIS A 227 -9.29 3.02 10.36
N ILE A 228 -8.89 4.22 10.80
CA ILE A 228 -7.94 5.08 10.11
C ILE A 228 -7.06 5.81 11.14
N SER A 229 -5.79 6.06 10.81
CA SER A 229 -4.93 6.93 11.62
C SER A 229 -5.07 8.39 11.16
N GLY A 230 -5.07 9.33 12.10
CA GLY A 230 -5.04 10.77 11.82
C GLY A 230 -3.86 11.17 10.93
N SER A 231 -2.74 10.47 11.06
CA SER A 231 -1.56 10.68 10.19
C SER A 231 -1.81 10.33 8.72
N GLU A 232 -2.73 9.40 8.41
CA GLU A 232 -3.07 9.01 7.04
C GLU A 232 -3.87 10.08 6.28
N PHE A 233 -4.38 11.06 7.00
CA PHE A 233 -5.07 12.20 6.39
C PHE A 233 -4.11 13.33 5.99
N VAL A 234 -2.90 13.35 6.54
CA VAL A 234 -1.90 14.39 6.26
C VAL A 234 -1.08 13.99 5.04
N GLU A 235 -1.44 14.51 3.89
CA GLU A 235 -0.74 14.29 2.62
C GLU A 235 -0.18 15.61 2.08
N MET A 236 0.72 15.54 1.09
CA MET A 236 1.28 16.75 0.45
C MET A 236 0.31 17.44 -0.52
N PHE A 237 -0.77 16.76 -0.93
CA PHE A 237 -1.73 17.27 -1.91
C PHE A 237 -3.00 17.76 -1.22
N VAL A 238 -3.32 19.02 -1.41
CA VAL A 238 -4.52 19.65 -0.82
C VAL A 238 -5.80 18.96 -1.27
N GLY A 239 -6.69 18.66 -0.31
CA GLY A 239 -8.01 18.08 -0.56
C GLY A 239 -8.07 16.54 -0.57
N VAL A 240 -6.95 15.84 -0.54
CA VAL A 240 -6.92 14.36 -0.50
C VAL A 240 -7.42 13.85 0.85
N GLY A 241 -6.98 14.45 1.96
CA GLY A 241 -7.44 14.12 3.30
C GLY A 241 -8.96 14.30 3.46
N ALA A 242 -9.50 15.44 3.01
CA ALA A 242 -10.94 15.70 3.03
C ALA A 242 -11.75 14.71 2.18
N SER A 243 -11.22 14.26 1.05
CA SER A 243 -11.86 13.22 0.23
C SER A 243 -11.88 11.87 0.94
N ARG A 244 -10.78 11.48 1.60
CA ARG A 244 -10.72 10.23 2.40
C ARG A 244 -11.70 10.23 3.56
N VAL A 245 -11.87 11.38 4.24
CA VAL A 245 -12.88 11.54 5.28
C VAL A 245 -14.27 11.27 4.72
N ARG A 246 -14.65 11.94 3.63
CA ARG A 246 -15.98 11.75 3.00
C ARG A 246 -16.22 10.29 2.60
N ASP A 247 -15.23 9.62 2.01
CA ASP A 247 -15.35 8.23 1.60
C ASP A 247 -15.52 7.30 2.80
N LEU A 248 -14.76 7.53 3.89
CA LEU A 248 -14.84 6.77 5.13
C LEU A 248 -16.24 6.86 5.73
N PHE A 249 -16.76 8.08 5.90
CA PHE A 249 -18.10 8.29 6.45
C PHE A 249 -19.19 7.73 5.54
N LYS A 250 -19.04 7.86 4.22
CA LYS A 250 -19.98 7.27 3.26
C LYS A 250 -19.98 5.74 3.34
N MET A 251 -18.86 5.10 3.55
CA MET A 251 -18.78 3.64 3.74
C MET A 251 -19.47 3.23 5.05
N ALA A 252 -19.21 3.95 6.15
CA ALA A 252 -19.82 3.68 7.44
C ALA A 252 -21.35 3.84 7.40
N LYS A 253 -21.86 4.91 6.82
CA LYS A 253 -23.30 5.16 6.65
C LYS A 253 -23.99 4.06 5.83
N ARG A 254 -23.33 3.51 4.81
CA ARG A 254 -23.87 2.40 4.00
C ARG A 254 -24.01 1.09 4.77
N SER A 255 -23.24 0.92 5.84
CA SER A 255 -23.30 -0.27 6.68
C SER A 255 -24.46 -0.28 7.68
N GLY A 256 -25.21 0.83 7.78
CA GLY A 256 -26.31 1.03 8.73
C GLY A 256 -25.83 1.36 10.13
N SER A 257 -25.39 0.34 10.91
CA SER A 257 -24.73 0.55 12.21
C SER A 257 -23.25 0.27 12.09
N ALA A 258 -22.40 1.19 12.57
CA ALA A 258 -20.94 1.07 12.45
C ALA A 258 -20.21 1.93 13.49
N ILE A 259 -18.95 1.57 13.74
CA ILE A 259 -18.00 2.43 14.45
C ILE A 259 -16.94 2.93 13.46
N VAL A 260 -16.77 4.25 13.42
CA VAL A 260 -15.65 4.91 12.74
C VAL A 260 -14.63 5.29 13.80
N PHE A 261 -13.45 4.70 13.73
CA PHE A 261 -12.38 4.96 14.68
C PHE A 261 -11.22 5.72 14.04
N MET A 262 -10.90 6.87 14.62
CA MET A 262 -9.79 7.73 14.21
C MET A 262 -8.71 7.69 15.30
N ASP A 263 -7.62 6.99 15.03
CA ASP A 263 -6.48 6.99 15.95
C ASP A 263 -5.61 8.23 15.73
N GLU A 264 -4.92 8.68 16.79
CA GLU A 264 -4.04 9.86 16.73
C GLU A 264 -4.72 11.09 16.12
N ILE A 265 -5.96 11.39 16.55
CA ILE A 265 -6.74 12.52 16.00
C ILE A 265 -6.01 13.87 16.12
N ASP A 266 -5.09 14.01 17.06
CA ASP A 266 -4.24 15.17 17.26
C ASP A 266 -3.32 15.49 16.06
N ALA A 267 -3.07 14.53 15.16
CA ALA A 267 -2.34 14.78 13.91
C ALA A 267 -3.08 15.77 12.99
N VAL A 268 -4.41 15.75 12.98
CA VAL A 268 -5.28 16.64 12.17
C VAL A 268 -6.09 17.61 13.00
N GLY A 269 -6.41 17.26 14.23
CA GLY A 269 -7.29 18.02 15.14
C GLY A 269 -6.60 19.09 15.98
N ARG A 270 -5.38 19.47 15.68
CA ARG A 270 -4.60 20.44 16.45
C ARG A 270 -5.14 21.85 16.28
N HIS A 271 -5.05 22.66 17.35
CA HIS A 271 -5.37 24.09 17.39
C HIS A 271 -4.79 24.86 16.20
N ARG A 272 -5.57 25.80 15.67
CA ARG A 272 -5.19 26.74 14.61
C ARG A 272 -4.04 27.60 15.10
N GLY A 273 -2.86 27.47 14.53
CA GLY A 273 -1.69 28.30 14.83
C GLY A 273 -1.36 29.22 13.65
N ALA A 274 -0.88 30.39 13.94
CA ALA A 274 -0.39 31.35 12.94
C ALA A 274 0.97 30.86 12.33
N GLY A 275 0.96 29.71 11.63
CA GLY A 275 2.12 29.14 10.95
C GLY A 275 2.06 29.38 9.44
N LEU A 276 3.12 30.00 8.90
CA LEU A 276 3.33 30.18 7.46
C LEU A 276 3.86 28.86 6.85
N GLY A 277 2.96 28.02 6.26
CA GLY A 277 3.40 26.83 5.53
C GLY A 277 2.23 26.00 4.97
N GLY A 278 2.33 25.56 3.72
CA GLY A 278 1.27 24.87 2.94
C GLY A 278 0.75 23.52 3.49
N GLY A 279 1.39 22.95 4.53
CA GLY A 279 0.87 21.76 5.22
C GLY A 279 -0.20 22.09 6.28
N HIS A 280 -0.46 23.35 6.57
CA HIS A 280 -1.51 23.78 7.50
C HIS A 280 -2.88 23.78 6.82
N ASP A 281 -2.96 24.20 5.57
CA ASP A 281 -4.22 24.34 4.84
C ASP A 281 -4.91 22.97 4.63
N GLU A 282 -4.14 21.92 4.37
CA GLU A 282 -4.71 20.58 4.20
C GLU A 282 -5.27 20.01 5.50
N ARG A 283 -4.53 20.18 6.62
CA ARG A 283 -5.00 19.74 7.94
C ARG A 283 -6.29 20.44 8.32
N GLU A 284 -6.34 21.76 8.11
CA GLU A 284 -7.53 22.56 8.42
C GLU A 284 -8.71 22.15 7.54
N GLN A 285 -8.50 21.91 6.25
CA GLN A 285 -9.52 21.42 5.34
C GLN A 285 -10.03 20.04 5.75
N THR A 286 -9.13 19.15 6.15
CA THR A 286 -9.48 17.80 6.63
C THR A 286 -10.25 17.87 7.95
N LEU A 287 -9.80 18.69 8.90
CA LEU A 287 -10.51 18.93 10.16
C LEU A 287 -11.91 19.45 9.91
N ASN A 288 -12.05 20.48 9.06
CA ASN A 288 -13.35 21.04 8.71
C ASN A 288 -14.25 19.98 8.06
N GLN A 289 -13.71 19.09 7.23
CA GLN A 289 -14.50 18.01 6.64
C GLN A 289 -14.96 16.99 7.71
N ILE A 290 -14.11 16.64 8.69
CA ILE A 290 -14.52 15.78 9.83
C ILE A 290 -15.69 16.44 10.58
N LEU A 291 -15.59 17.73 10.87
CA LEU A 291 -16.65 18.46 11.56
C LEU A 291 -17.96 18.48 10.75
N VAL A 292 -17.89 18.70 9.45
CA VAL A 292 -19.05 18.68 8.55
C VAL A 292 -19.71 17.29 8.52
N GLU A 293 -18.92 16.22 8.41
CA GLU A 293 -19.45 14.86 8.40
C GLU A 293 -20.12 14.49 9.75
N MET A 294 -19.51 14.91 10.89
CA MET A 294 -20.08 14.67 12.21
C MET A 294 -21.38 15.47 12.42
N ASP A 295 -21.42 16.71 11.97
CA ASP A 295 -22.64 17.56 12.06
C ASP A 295 -23.75 17.04 11.13
N GLY A 296 -23.37 16.39 10.01
CA GLY A 296 -24.26 15.84 8.99
C GLY A 296 -24.87 14.47 9.29
N PHE A 297 -24.76 13.94 10.53
CA PHE A 297 -25.47 12.73 10.91
C PHE A 297 -26.95 12.98 11.13
N GLU A 298 -27.79 12.13 10.54
CA GLU A 298 -29.23 12.15 10.79
C GLU A 298 -29.56 11.39 12.10
N PRO A 299 -30.71 11.73 12.76
CA PRO A 299 -31.07 11.11 14.06
C PRO A 299 -31.25 9.60 14.02
N HIS A 300 -31.50 9.00 12.85
CA HIS A 300 -31.71 7.57 12.68
C HIS A 300 -30.43 6.82 12.25
N GLU A 301 -29.34 7.52 11.98
CA GLU A 301 -28.07 6.89 11.64
C GLU A 301 -27.40 6.36 12.91
N SER A 302 -27.18 5.03 12.97
CA SER A 302 -26.55 4.34 14.10
C SER A 302 -25.02 4.25 13.92
N VAL A 303 -24.39 5.33 13.44
CA VAL A 303 -22.93 5.42 13.30
C VAL A 303 -22.36 6.23 14.44
N ILE A 304 -21.37 5.67 15.14
CA ILE A 304 -20.65 6.35 16.22
C ILE A 304 -19.22 6.59 15.79
N VAL A 305 -18.74 7.82 15.97
CA VAL A 305 -17.36 8.19 15.72
C VAL A 305 -16.58 8.07 17.02
N MET A 306 -15.59 7.23 17.08
CA MET A 306 -14.66 7.16 18.20
C MET A 306 -13.31 7.74 17.75
N ALA A 307 -12.69 8.54 18.60
CA ALA A 307 -11.34 9.03 18.34
C ALA A 307 -10.42 8.75 19.52
N ALA A 308 -9.13 8.59 19.26
CA ALA A 308 -8.13 8.45 20.31
C ALA A 308 -7.06 9.53 20.20
N THR A 309 -6.62 10.06 21.36
CA THR A 309 -5.50 10.98 21.44
C THR A 309 -4.67 10.74 22.69
N ASN A 310 -3.37 11.00 22.60
CA ASN A 310 -2.47 11.06 23.73
C ASN A 310 -2.31 12.49 24.29
N ARG A 311 -2.83 13.49 23.54
CA ARG A 311 -2.66 14.91 23.84
C ARG A 311 -3.96 15.69 23.67
N PRO A 312 -4.89 15.54 24.62
CA PRO A 312 -6.16 16.27 24.58
C PRO A 312 -6.00 17.80 24.69
N ASP A 313 -4.87 18.25 25.25
CA ASP A 313 -4.51 19.66 25.43
C ASP A 313 -4.35 20.45 24.14
N ILE A 314 -3.97 19.78 23.04
CA ILE A 314 -3.71 20.44 21.76
C ILE A 314 -4.89 20.39 20.78
N LEU A 315 -5.98 19.70 21.14
CA LEU A 315 -7.14 19.56 20.24
C LEU A 315 -7.92 20.88 20.08
N ASP A 316 -8.40 21.11 18.85
CA ASP A 316 -9.26 22.24 18.55
C ASP A 316 -10.58 22.12 19.34
N PRO A 317 -10.98 23.15 20.12
CA PRO A 317 -12.22 23.16 20.89
C PRO A 317 -13.48 22.90 20.03
N ALA A 318 -13.42 23.15 18.74
CA ALA A 318 -14.51 22.85 17.82
C ALA A 318 -14.85 21.36 17.77
N LEU A 319 -13.86 20.47 17.94
CA LEU A 319 -14.07 19.02 18.03
C LEU A 319 -14.83 18.61 19.30
N LEU A 320 -14.68 19.38 20.37
CA LEU A 320 -15.19 19.06 21.71
C LEU A 320 -16.57 19.69 21.99
N ARG A 321 -17.21 20.30 20.98
CA ARG A 321 -18.55 20.88 21.12
C ARG A 321 -19.62 19.79 21.13
N PRO A 322 -20.75 20.01 21.83
CA PRO A 322 -21.91 19.11 21.80
C PRO A 322 -22.34 18.76 20.38
N GLY A 323 -22.65 17.48 20.13
CA GLY A 323 -23.00 16.96 18.82
C GLY A 323 -21.78 16.45 18.01
N ARG A 324 -20.57 16.56 18.56
CA ARG A 324 -19.32 16.03 17.97
C ARG A 324 -18.69 15.04 18.95
N PHE A 325 -17.47 15.28 19.49
CA PHE A 325 -16.93 14.46 20.58
C PHE A 325 -17.47 14.96 21.92
N ASP A 326 -18.72 14.66 22.17
CA ASP A 326 -19.45 15.10 23.36
C ASP A 326 -19.23 14.19 24.57
N ARG A 327 -18.82 12.94 24.35
CA ARG A 327 -18.39 12.04 25.43
C ARG A 327 -16.87 11.91 25.45
N ARG A 328 -16.27 12.11 26.63
CA ARG A 328 -14.83 12.04 26.84
C ARG A 328 -14.54 10.98 27.87
N VAL A 329 -13.80 9.96 27.48
CA VAL A 329 -13.44 8.83 28.32
C VAL A 329 -11.94 8.86 28.54
N THR A 330 -11.52 9.06 29.80
CA THR A 330 -10.11 9.06 30.18
C THR A 330 -9.69 7.64 30.56
N ILE A 331 -8.62 7.17 29.95
CA ILE A 331 -8.03 5.86 30.22
C ILE A 331 -6.72 6.10 30.94
N ASP A 332 -6.76 5.94 32.24
CA ASP A 332 -5.59 6.10 33.09
C ASP A 332 -4.61 4.92 32.95
N LEU A 333 -3.43 5.06 33.54
CA LEU A 333 -2.51 3.94 33.69
C LEU A 333 -3.14 2.89 34.62
N PRO A 334 -2.92 1.59 34.35
CA PRO A 334 -3.54 0.52 35.12
C PRO A 334 -3.02 0.51 36.57
N ASP A 335 -3.92 0.30 37.51
CA ASP A 335 -3.57 0.04 38.91
C ASP A 335 -2.92 -1.35 39.09
N ARG A 336 -2.54 -1.71 40.33
CA ARG A 336 -1.86 -2.98 40.56
C ARG A 336 -2.69 -4.20 40.16
N ASP A 337 -3.98 -4.20 40.46
CA ASP A 337 -4.86 -5.32 40.16
C ASP A 337 -5.11 -5.42 38.64
N ASP A 338 -5.26 -4.29 37.97
CA ASP A 338 -5.35 -4.19 36.53
C ASP A 338 -4.07 -4.65 35.84
N ARG A 339 -2.87 -4.27 36.37
CA ARG A 339 -1.58 -4.74 35.84
C ARG A 339 -1.45 -6.26 35.98
N GLU A 340 -1.86 -6.84 37.08
CA GLU A 340 -1.87 -8.30 37.27
C GLU A 340 -2.80 -8.97 36.25
N ALA A 341 -4.00 -8.42 36.06
CA ALA A 341 -4.96 -8.93 35.06
C ALA A 341 -4.40 -8.84 33.64
N ILE A 342 -3.75 -7.73 33.28
CA ILE A 342 -3.08 -7.54 31.98
C ILE A 342 -1.94 -8.55 31.79
N LEU A 343 -1.11 -8.74 32.79
CA LEU A 343 -0.03 -9.74 32.77
C LEU A 343 -0.57 -11.15 32.55
N LYS A 344 -1.69 -11.53 33.20
CA LYS A 344 -2.36 -12.82 33.00
C LYS A 344 -2.81 -13.01 31.56
N VAL A 345 -3.34 -11.98 30.89
CA VAL A 345 -3.71 -12.06 29.48
C VAL A 345 -2.48 -12.31 28.58
N HIS A 346 -1.40 -11.57 28.81
CA HIS A 346 -0.17 -11.74 28.04
C HIS A 346 0.61 -13.02 28.35
N ALA A 347 0.35 -13.64 29.49
CA ALA A 347 0.91 -14.92 29.92
C ALA A 347 0.27 -16.14 29.24
N GLN A 348 -1.00 -16.05 28.80
CA GLN A 348 -1.78 -17.19 28.27
C GLN A 348 -1.07 -17.99 27.16
N LYS A 349 -0.26 -17.31 26.34
CA LYS A 349 0.43 -17.93 25.20
C LYS A 349 1.92 -18.19 25.46
N LYS A 350 2.35 -18.11 26.72
CA LYS A 350 3.76 -18.27 27.11
C LYS A 350 3.91 -19.36 28.16
N PRO A 351 4.88 -20.27 28.02
CA PRO A 351 5.17 -21.28 29.04
C PRO A 351 5.82 -20.59 30.25
N LEU A 352 5.12 -20.56 31.37
CA LEU A 352 5.62 -20.05 32.64
C LEU A 352 6.15 -21.21 33.50
N HIS A 353 7.25 -20.98 34.17
CA HIS A 353 7.75 -21.88 35.22
C HIS A 353 6.89 -21.75 36.49
N SER A 354 6.88 -22.74 37.34
CA SER A 354 6.04 -22.78 38.57
C SER A 354 6.42 -21.74 39.62
N ASP A 355 7.60 -21.12 39.53
CA ASP A 355 8.05 -20.05 40.42
C ASP A 355 7.49 -18.67 40.07
N VAL A 356 6.80 -18.53 38.93
CA VAL A 356 6.33 -17.23 38.45
C VAL A 356 5.08 -16.80 39.19
N ASP A 357 5.21 -15.72 39.93
CA ASP A 357 4.12 -14.99 40.54
C ASP A 357 3.91 -13.64 39.85
N LEU A 358 2.80 -13.54 39.10
CA LEU A 358 2.45 -12.32 38.34
C LEU A 358 2.02 -11.17 39.27
N HIS A 359 1.55 -11.46 40.48
CA HIS A 359 1.24 -10.44 41.48
C HIS A 359 2.49 -9.65 41.86
N VAL A 360 3.59 -10.34 42.16
CA VAL A 360 4.90 -9.71 42.47
C VAL A 360 5.41 -8.88 41.30
N ILE A 361 5.15 -9.32 40.06
CA ILE A 361 5.52 -8.53 38.87
C ILE A 361 4.68 -7.26 38.78
N ALA A 362 3.37 -7.34 39.05
CA ALA A 362 2.47 -6.19 39.06
C ALA A 362 2.86 -5.16 40.13
N GLU A 363 3.28 -5.60 41.33
CA GLU A 363 3.81 -4.73 42.39
C GLU A 363 5.08 -3.99 41.95
N ARG A 364 5.93 -4.62 41.15
CA ARG A 364 7.20 -4.07 40.67
C ARG A 364 7.12 -3.20 39.44
N THR A 365 5.92 -3.00 38.89
CA THR A 365 5.68 -2.24 37.68
C THR A 365 4.74 -1.05 37.84
N PRO A 366 4.91 -0.22 38.92
CA PRO A 366 4.09 0.98 39.07
C PRO A 366 4.31 1.91 37.87
N GLY A 367 3.23 2.51 37.34
CA GLY A 367 3.28 3.44 36.23
C GLY A 367 3.49 2.81 34.87
N PHE A 368 3.50 1.47 34.74
CA PHE A 368 3.59 0.80 33.46
C PHE A 368 2.23 0.81 32.73
N SER A 369 2.26 1.10 31.45
CA SER A 369 1.11 0.93 30.57
C SER A 369 0.89 -0.55 30.20
N GLY A 370 -0.27 -0.86 29.63
CA GLY A 370 -0.53 -2.21 29.10
C GLY A 370 0.48 -2.65 28.05
N ALA A 371 0.99 -1.73 27.23
CA ALA A 371 2.02 -2.01 26.24
C ALA A 371 3.38 -2.32 26.89
N ASP A 372 3.74 -1.61 27.97
CA ASP A 372 4.98 -1.89 28.70
C ASP A 372 4.93 -3.27 29.37
N LEU A 373 3.80 -3.65 29.96
CA LEU A 373 3.60 -4.98 30.55
C LEU A 373 3.67 -6.09 29.48
N ALA A 374 3.07 -5.88 28.32
CA ALA A 374 3.22 -6.79 27.19
C ALA A 374 4.67 -6.95 26.77
N ASN A 375 5.43 -5.84 26.77
CA ASN A 375 6.85 -5.82 26.43
C ASN A 375 7.68 -6.55 27.50
N VAL A 376 7.40 -6.37 28.80
CA VAL A 376 8.06 -7.14 29.88
C VAL A 376 7.91 -8.64 29.68
N MET A 377 6.68 -9.10 29.38
CA MET A 377 6.41 -10.51 29.12
C MET A 377 7.11 -11.03 27.87
N ASN A 378 7.25 -10.19 26.85
CA ASN A 378 7.96 -10.54 25.61
C ASN A 378 9.48 -10.59 25.83
N GLU A 379 10.04 -9.60 26.52
CA GLU A 379 11.47 -9.56 26.83
C GLU A 379 11.88 -10.72 27.74
N GLY A 380 11.02 -11.13 28.68
CA GLY A 380 11.23 -12.32 29.48
C GLY A 380 11.32 -13.59 28.63
N ALA A 381 10.42 -13.72 27.65
CA ALA A 381 10.46 -14.85 26.71
C ALA A 381 11.75 -14.85 25.87
N ILE A 382 12.18 -13.68 25.40
CA ILE A 382 13.44 -13.53 24.66
C ILE A 382 14.65 -13.91 25.52
N LEU A 383 14.67 -13.52 26.79
CA LEU A 383 15.75 -13.88 27.73
C LEU A 383 15.81 -15.39 27.96
N ALA A 384 14.66 -16.02 28.24
CA ALA A 384 14.59 -17.48 28.41
C ALA A 384 15.07 -18.22 27.16
N ALA A 385 14.63 -17.78 25.97
CA ALA A 385 15.05 -18.39 24.70
C ALA A 385 16.55 -18.23 24.42
N ARG A 386 17.16 -17.08 24.75
CA ARG A 386 18.60 -16.84 24.62
C ARG A 386 19.46 -17.71 25.53
N GLU A 387 18.88 -18.19 26.63
CA GLU A 387 19.52 -19.09 27.59
C GLU A 387 19.07 -20.55 27.38
N ASP A 388 18.52 -20.86 26.18
CA ASP A 388 18.05 -22.20 25.76
C ASP A 388 17.03 -22.83 26.73
N ARG A 389 16.26 -21.99 27.47
CA ARG A 389 15.20 -22.45 28.37
C ARG A 389 13.84 -22.43 27.67
N LYS A 390 13.01 -23.41 28.03
CA LYS A 390 11.66 -23.59 27.43
C LYS A 390 10.53 -22.89 28.19
N ALA A 391 10.82 -22.31 29.35
CA ALA A 391 9.86 -21.64 30.20
C ALA A 391 10.47 -20.36 30.83
N LEU A 392 9.61 -19.35 31.04
CA LEU A 392 9.97 -18.11 31.69
C LEU A 392 10.02 -18.32 33.19
N THR A 393 11.05 -17.81 33.84
CA THR A 393 11.19 -17.80 35.30
C THR A 393 10.86 -16.42 35.88
N GLN A 394 10.61 -16.34 37.17
CA GLN A 394 10.42 -15.07 37.87
C GLN A 394 11.61 -14.12 37.67
N TYR A 395 12.82 -14.68 37.68
CA TYR A 395 14.05 -13.91 37.45
C TYR A 395 14.11 -13.24 36.08
N ASP A 396 13.63 -13.92 35.02
CA ASP A 396 13.59 -13.35 33.69
C ASP A 396 12.67 -12.14 33.60
N LEU A 397 11.50 -12.23 34.23
CA LEU A 397 10.54 -11.14 34.28
C LEU A 397 11.09 -9.94 35.06
N ILE A 398 11.73 -10.15 36.21
CA ILE A 398 12.37 -9.08 36.97
C ILE A 398 13.47 -8.39 36.17
N ARG A 399 14.32 -9.14 35.46
CA ARG A 399 15.35 -8.56 34.57
C ARG A 399 14.74 -7.79 33.40
N SER A 400 13.59 -8.27 32.92
CA SER A 400 12.88 -7.61 31.83
C SER A 400 12.27 -6.28 32.24
N ILE A 401 11.75 -6.15 33.47
CA ILE A 401 11.31 -4.88 34.05
C ILE A 401 12.45 -3.86 33.98
N GLU A 402 13.63 -4.22 34.49
CA GLU A 402 14.79 -3.33 34.48
C GLU A 402 15.21 -2.95 33.05
N LYS A 403 15.11 -3.89 32.10
CA LYS A 403 15.44 -3.64 30.68
C LYS A 403 14.44 -2.69 30.03
N VAL A 404 13.15 -2.83 30.34
CA VAL A 404 12.10 -1.96 29.78
C VAL A 404 12.21 -0.54 30.37
N MET A 405 12.47 -0.41 31.69
CA MET A 405 12.59 0.89 32.34
C MET A 405 13.87 1.64 31.96
N LEU A 406 15.01 0.98 32.04
CA LEU A 406 16.34 1.60 31.99
C LEU A 406 17.12 1.32 30.70
N GLY A 407 16.61 0.42 29.89
CA GLY A 407 17.29 -0.05 28.68
C GLY A 407 18.29 -1.19 28.93
N PRO A 408 18.98 -1.65 27.89
CA PRO A 408 19.93 -2.77 27.99
C PRO A 408 21.17 -2.41 28.83
N GLU A 409 21.76 -3.42 29.46
CA GLU A 409 23.05 -3.29 30.13
C GLU A 409 24.16 -2.94 29.14
N ARG A 410 24.96 -1.94 29.48
CA ARG A 410 26.14 -1.53 28.70
C ARG A 410 27.37 -2.35 29.13
N ARG A 411 27.48 -3.57 28.65
CA ARG A 411 28.61 -4.48 29.00
C ARG A 411 29.96 -4.00 28.46
N SER A 412 29.96 -3.18 27.41
CA SER A 412 31.16 -2.64 26.78
C SER A 412 31.71 -1.39 27.49
N HIS A 413 30.91 -0.73 28.32
CA HIS A 413 31.34 0.45 29.06
C HIS A 413 31.87 0.03 30.44
N ILE A 414 33.14 -0.30 30.50
CA ILE A 414 33.83 -0.66 31.74
C ILE A 414 34.21 0.65 32.45
N LEU A 415 33.45 1.00 33.52
CA LEU A 415 33.81 2.11 34.38
C LEU A 415 35.21 1.86 34.98
N ASN A 416 36.08 2.87 35.00
CA ASN A 416 37.34 2.78 35.70
C ASN A 416 37.12 2.74 37.20
N LYS A 417 38.16 2.40 37.99
CA LYS A 417 38.06 2.24 39.44
C LYS A 417 37.51 3.49 40.13
N LYS A 418 37.94 4.68 39.70
CA LYS A 418 37.50 5.96 40.28
C LYS A 418 36.05 6.28 39.92
N GLU A 419 35.63 6.00 38.67
CA GLU A 419 34.24 6.18 38.27
C GLU A 419 33.28 5.23 39.01
N LYS A 420 33.69 3.97 39.23
CA LYS A 420 32.92 3.02 40.04
C LYS A 420 32.73 3.52 41.46
N GLU A 421 33.79 4.03 42.08
CA GLU A 421 33.76 4.57 43.41
C GLU A 421 32.86 5.81 43.52
N ILE A 422 33.00 6.76 42.58
CA ILE A 422 32.13 7.94 42.55
C ILE A 422 30.66 7.56 42.36
N THR A 423 30.35 6.65 41.43
CA THR A 423 28.98 6.17 41.20
C THR A 423 28.45 5.45 42.44
N ALA A 424 29.25 4.60 43.11
CA ALA A 424 28.85 3.90 44.27
C ALA A 424 28.48 4.86 45.44
N TYR A 425 29.30 5.89 45.69
CA TYR A 425 29.00 6.91 46.72
C TYR A 425 27.74 7.71 46.32
N HIS A 426 27.57 8.05 45.06
CA HIS A 426 26.39 8.79 44.57
C HIS A 426 25.09 7.99 44.83
N GLU A 427 25.04 6.74 44.37
CA GLU A 427 23.86 5.89 44.54
C GLU A 427 23.63 5.50 46.01
N ALA A 428 24.69 5.27 46.76
CA ALA A 428 24.59 5.05 48.19
C ALA A 428 24.03 6.28 48.94
N GLY A 429 24.39 7.48 48.52
CA GLY A 429 23.80 8.72 49.03
C GLY A 429 22.30 8.80 48.82
N HIS A 430 21.83 8.50 47.61
CA HIS A 430 20.39 8.42 47.29
C HIS A 430 19.70 7.37 48.16
N ALA A 431 20.27 6.17 48.26
CA ALA A 431 19.71 5.08 49.05
C ALA A 431 19.63 5.45 50.58
N LEU A 432 20.69 6.05 51.11
CA LEU A 432 20.73 6.47 52.52
C LEU A 432 19.68 7.54 52.83
N VAL A 433 19.63 8.59 52.02
CA VAL A 433 18.66 9.68 52.18
C VAL A 433 17.23 9.16 52.11
N ALA A 434 16.91 8.34 51.09
CA ALA A 434 15.59 7.74 50.95
C ALA A 434 15.22 6.83 52.12
N SER A 435 16.17 6.09 52.69
CA SER A 435 15.93 5.21 53.83
C SER A 435 15.67 5.96 55.16
N VAL A 436 16.10 7.21 55.27
CA VAL A 436 15.94 8.04 56.48
C VAL A 436 14.70 8.93 56.42
N LEU A 437 14.28 9.31 55.19
CA LEU A 437 13.13 10.19 55.02
C LEU A 437 11.81 9.42 55.22
N PRO A 438 10.87 9.90 56.06
CA PRO A 438 9.65 9.16 56.43
C PRO A 438 8.64 9.03 55.29
N TYR A 439 8.74 9.88 54.25
CA TYR A 439 7.82 9.92 53.10
C TYR A 439 8.45 9.46 51.80
N ALA A 440 9.70 8.99 51.83
CA ALA A 440 10.37 8.45 50.67
C ALA A 440 9.92 7.00 50.41
N ASP A 441 9.82 6.64 49.15
CA ASP A 441 9.55 5.27 48.77
C ASP A 441 10.74 4.36 49.11
N PRO A 442 10.51 3.12 49.55
CA PRO A 442 11.58 2.24 50.01
C PRO A 442 12.53 1.91 48.85
N VAL A 443 13.81 1.86 49.21
CA VAL A 443 14.87 1.47 48.29
C VAL A 443 14.78 -0.04 48.02
N HIS A 444 14.55 -0.41 46.81
CA HIS A 444 14.47 -1.81 46.38
C HIS A 444 15.81 -2.35 45.86
N LYS A 445 16.53 -1.54 45.08
CA LYS A 445 17.78 -1.95 44.46
C LYS A 445 18.70 -0.76 44.25
N VAL A 446 19.99 -0.97 44.54
CA VAL A 446 21.06 -0.05 44.16
C VAL A 446 22.02 -0.75 43.21
N SER A 447 22.39 -0.10 42.11
CA SER A 447 23.28 -0.69 41.12
C SER A 447 24.25 0.34 40.56
N ILE A 448 25.51 -0.07 40.41
CA ILE A 448 26.56 0.70 39.74
C ILE A 448 26.77 0.21 38.29
N ILE A 449 25.93 -0.71 37.80
CA ILE A 449 26.01 -1.20 36.42
C ILE A 449 25.29 -0.20 35.52
N SER A 450 26.01 0.33 34.54
CA SER A 450 25.42 1.29 33.60
C SER A 450 24.38 0.63 32.69
N ARG A 451 23.21 1.30 32.59
CA ARG A 451 22.13 0.91 31.70
C ARG A 451 21.68 2.11 30.86
N GLY A 452 21.44 1.92 29.56
CA GLY A 452 20.99 2.98 28.69
C GLY A 452 21.88 4.24 28.81
N ARG A 453 21.38 5.34 29.37
CA ARG A 453 22.08 6.60 29.57
C ARG A 453 22.56 6.84 31.03
N VAL A 454 22.26 5.92 31.95
CA VAL A 454 22.54 6.06 33.40
C VAL A 454 23.80 5.29 33.74
N ALA A 455 24.67 5.89 34.54
CA ALA A 455 25.92 5.27 35.01
C ALA A 455 25.68 4.27 36.15
N GLY A 456 24.77 4.60 37.08
CA GLY A 456 24.23 3.77 38.13
C GLY A 456 22.77 4.15 38.39
N TYR A 457 22.07 3.46 39.24
CA TYR A 457 20.70 3.80 39.63
C TYR A 457 20.32 3.24 41.02
N THR A 458 19.46 3.99 41.70
CA THR A 458 18.77 3.56 42.89
C THR A 458 17.28 3.42 42.56
N LEU A 459 16.77 2.21 42.63
CA LEU A 459 15.38 1.90 42.31
C LEU A 459 14.53 1.96 43.56
N HIS A 460 13.51 2.79 43.55
CA HIS A 460 12.50 2.90 44.54
C HIS A 460 11.21 2.23 44.08
N LEU A 461 10.54 1.48 44.92
CA LEU A 461 9.23 0.89 44.61
C LEU A 461 8.24 1.38 45.68
N PRO A 462 7.21 2.15 45.26
CA PRO A 462 6.19 2.58 46.20
C PRO A 462 5.38 1.37 46.70
N PHE A 463 4.95 1.41 47.94
CA PHE A 463 4.08 0.38 48.52
C PHE A 463 2.68 0.40 47.90
N GLU A 464 2.21 1.57 47.50
CA GLU A 464 0.89 1.79 46.90
C GLU A 464 1.01 2.66 45.65
N ASP A 465 0.13 2.43 44.68
CA ASP A 465 0.03 3.29 43.51
C ASP A 465 -0.51 4.65 43.93
N ARG A 466 0.33 5.69 43.89
CA ARG A 466 -0.07 7.05 44.22
C ARG A 466 -0.71 7.71 42.98
N ARG A 467 -1.95 8.21 43.13
CA ARG A 467 -2.52 9.17 42.21
C ARG A 467 -1.98 10.55 42.59
N MET A 468 -1.15 11.15 41.73
CA MET A 468 -0.74 12.54 41.91
C MET A 468 -1.84 13.47 41.39
#